data_82939a5ca06de44d14d435e69facd61f
#
_entry.id   82939a5ca06de44d14d435e69facd61f
#
_cell.length_a   1.000
_cell.length_b   1.000
_cell.length_c   1.000
_cell.angle_alpha   90.00
_cell.angle_beta   90.00
_cell.angle_gamma   90.00
#
_symmetry.space_group_name_H-M   'P 1'
#
loop_
_entity.id
_entity.type
_entity.pdbx_description
1 polymer ?
#
loop_
_entity_poly.entity_id
_entity_poly.type
_entity_poly.pdbx_seq_one_letter_code
_entity_poly.pdbx_strand_id
1 'polypeptide(L)'
;MKEEVILKAAKKLFSKFGFKKVSMAEIAREAGVTKKTVYANFSSKEELLNELIKYELKSMKDEFESIENKSDDFFEGIEQGLISLLVFRKKNNLFKVLFEEAEVLRNKSLVNSIKFIEKDVIKYISEKLSEAQKNGYIVFDNIDVLTFLIYKMYIALIIDWNNFYKKLSDEEISSNIMKILRNGIERR
;
A
#
# COMPACT_ATOMS: atom_id res chain seq x y z
N MET A 1 14.69 15.09 7.24
CA MET A 1 16.12 15.27 7.56
C MET A 1 16.97 14.38 6.65
N LYS A 2 18.22 13.96 6.98
CA LYS A 2 19.08 13.22 6.00
C LYS A 2 18.48 11.89 5.55
N GLU A 3 17.90 11.13 6.47
CA GLU A 3 17.21 9.87 6.18
C GLU A 3 16.08 10.03 5.16
N GLU A 4 15.20 11.00 5.37
CA GLU A 4 14.08 11.28 4.47
C GLU A 4 14.53 11.66 3.05
N VAL A 5 15.62 12.43 2.92
CA VAL A 5 16.19 12.78 1.62
C VAL A 5 16.69 11.54 0.90
N ILE A 6 17.33 10.61 1.64
CA ILE A 6 17.81 9.33 1.09
C ILE A 6 16.62 8.45 0.67
N LEU A 7 15.57 8.35 1.49
CA LEU A 7 14.35 7.60 1.15
C LEU A 7 13.66 8.16 -0.11
N LYS A 8 13.53 9.48 -0.24
CA LYS A 8 12.96 10.12 -1.44
C LYS A 8 13.81 9.85 -2.69
N ALA A 9 15.13 9.90 -2.58
CA ALA A 9 16.04 9.57 -3.67
C ALA A 9 15.91 8.09 -4.08
N ALA A 10 15.89 7.18 -3.11
CA ALA A 10 15.68 5.76 -3.33
C ALA A 10 14.33 5.47 -4.01
N LYS A 11 13.23 6.08 -3.51
CA LYS A 11 11.90 5.99 -4.13
C LYS A 11 11.94 6.37 -5.61
N LYS A 12 12.52 7.52 -5.93
CA LYS A 12 12.64 8.01 -7.31
C LYS A 12 13.38 7.02 -8.20
N LEU A 13 14.52 6.51 -7.74
CA LEU A 13 15.35 5.61 -8.51
C LEU A 13 14.72 4.22 -8.64
N PHE A 14 14.21 3.63 -7.55
CA PHE A 14 13.56 2.32 -7.59
C PHE A 14 12.29 2.33 -8.43
N SER A 15 11.48 3.38 -8.35
CA SER A 15 10.28 3.53 -9.18
C SER A 15 10.58 3.65 -10.67
N LYS A 16 11.77 4.14 -11.03
CA LYS A 16 12.15 4.36 -12.44
C LYS A 16 12.94 3.19 -13.04
N PHE A 17 13.83 2.60 -12.26
CA PHE A 17 14.82 1.64 -12.78
C PHE A 17 14.70 0.24 -12.18
N GLY A 18 13.86 0.06 -11.16
CA GLY A 18 13.74 -1.17 -10.37
C GLY A 18 14.79 -1.27 -9.26
N PHE A 19 14.53 -2.15 -8.30
CA PHE A 19 15.40 -2.35 -7.15
C PHE A 19 16.75 -2.94 -7.55
N LYS A 20 16.77 -3.96 -8.42
CA LYS A 20 18.00 -4.69 -8.77
C LYS A 20 19.04 -3.81 -9.44
N LYS A 21 18.62 -2.92 -10.34
CA LYS A 21 19.52 -2.09 -11.16
C LYS A 21 20.11 -0.90 -10.45
N VAL A 22 19.53 -0.46 -9.33
CA VAL A 22 19.97 0.72 -8.58
C VAL A 22 21.00 0.35 -7.52
N SER A 23 22.06 1.14 -7.41
CA SER A 23 23.12 0.99 -6.41
C SER A 23 23.03 2.04 -5.30
N MET A 24 23.59 1.74 -4.12
CA MET A 24 23.71 2.69 -2.99
C MET A 24 24.50 3.96 -3.38
N ALA A 25 25.43 3.85 -4.33
CA ALA A 25 26.19 5.00 -4.82
C ALA A 25 25.34 5.96 -5.67
N GLU A 26 24.45 5.43 -6.50
CA GLU A 26 23.49 6.22 -7.28
C GLU A 26 22.48 6.91 -6.37
N ILE A 27 22.00 6.21 -5.32
CA ILE A 27 21.13 6.81 -4.31
C ILE A 27 21.83 7.96 -3.59
N ALA A 28 23.09 7.78 -3.20
CA ALA A 28 23.88 8.84 -2.56
C ALA A 28 24.00 10.09 -3.45
N ARG A 29 24.30 9.88 -4.74
CA ARG A 29 24.40 10.96 -5.74
C ARG A 29 23.06 11.67 -5.93
N GLU A 30 21.96 10.94 -6.08
CA GLU A 30 20.61 11.49 -6.22
C GLU A 30 20.18 12.28 -4.98
N ALA A 31 20.54 11.78 -3.79
CA ALA A 31 20.23 12.41 -2.51
C ALA A 31 21.15 13.62 -2.19
N GLY A 32 22.20 13.89 -2.98
CA GLY A 32 23.17 14.95 -2.70
C GLY A 32 23.99 14.70 -1.43
N VAL A 33 24.23 13.43 -1.05
CA VAL A 33 25.01 13.04 0.13
C VAL A 33 26.16 12.11 -0.24
N THR A 34 27.10 11.89 0.71
CA THR A 34 28.18 10.93 0.48
C THR A 34 27.69 9.48 0.62
N LYS A 35 28.35 8.54 -0.05
CA LYS A 35 28.09 7.11 0.12
C LYS A 35 28.22 6.67 1.59
N LYS A 36 29.19 7.25 2.33
CA LYS A 36 29.36 7.03 3.77
C LYS A 36 28.12 7.45 4.56
N THR A 37 27.48 8.56 4.18
CA THR A 37 26.24 9.03 4.83
C THR A 37 25.10 8.05 4.59
N VAL A 38 24.94 7.49 3.38
CA VAL A 38 23.91 6.50 3.10
C VAL A 38 24.12 5.25 3.95
N TYR A 39 25.35 4.71 3.99
CA TYR A 39 25.67 3.52 4.80
C TYR A 39 25.62 3.75 6.31
N ALA A 40 25.76 5.00 6.78
CA ALA A 40 25.56 5.33 8.18
C ALA A 40 24.08 5.32 8.61
N ASN A 41 23.13 5.47 7.66
CA ASN A 41 21.70 5.42 7.93
C ASN A 41 21.10 4.05 7.60
N PHE A 42 21.61 3.36 6.58
CA PHE A 42 21.11 2.07 6.09
C PHE A 42 22.28 1.15 5.77
N SER A 43 22.41 0.05 6.51
CA SER A 43 23.54 -0.89 6.37
C SER A 43 23.56 -1.62 5.02
N SER A 44 22.41 -1.75 4.38
CA SER A 44 22.24 -2.42 3.09
C SER A 44 21.15 -1.77 2.23
N LYS A 45 21.12 -2.14 0.95
CA LYS A 45 20.07 -1.72 0.03
C LYS A 45 18.72 -2.33 0.38
N GLU A 46 18.74 -3.53 0.93
CA GLU A 46 17.56 -4.25 1.43
C GLU A 46 16.96 -3.56 2.65
N GLU A 47 17.79 -3.12 3.59
CA GLU A 47 17.33 -2.34 4.75
C GLU A 47 16.72 -1.02 4.31
N LEU A 48 17.38 -0.30 3.41
CA LEU A 48 16.87 0.95 2.84
C LEU A 48 15.53 0.74 2.13
N LEU A 49 15.37 -0.36 1.37
CA LEU A 49 14.09 -0.72 0.75
C LEU A 49 13.01 -0.97 1.80
N ASN A 50 13.31 -1.72 2.85
CA ASN A 50 12.34 -2.02 3.89
C ASN A 50 11.87 -0.75 4.64
N GLU A 51 12.79 0.15 4.96
CA GLU A 51 12.44 1.44 5.57
C GLU A 51 11.66 2.35 4.61
N LEU A 52 12.01 2.35 3.33
CA LEU A 52 11.23 3.04 2.30
C LEU A 52 9.80 2.49 2.20
N ILE A 53 9.63 1.17 2.22
CA ILE A 53 8.31 0.54 2.20
C ILE A 53 7.49 0.96 3.43
N LYS A 54 8.06 0.92 4.63
CA LYS A 54 7.40 1.39 5.85
C LYS A 54 6.97 2.85 5.76
N TYR A 55 7.84 3.70 5.25
CA TYR A 55 7.57 5.13 5.04
C TYR A 55 6.38 5.34 4.09
N GLU A 56 6.35 4.63 2.96
CA GLU A 56 5.28 4.72 1.97
C GLU A 56 3.96 4.16 2.49
N LEU A 57 3.97 3.04 3.21
CA LEU A 57 2.78 2.46 3.82
C LEU A 57 2.20 3.39 4.89
N LYS A 58 3.05 4.02 5.69
CA LYS A 58 2.61 5.03 6.66
C LYS A 58 1.94 6.21 5.96
N SER A 59 2.60 6.77 4.95
CA SER A 59 2.04 7.90 4.17
C SER A 59 0.68 7.55 3.55
N MET A 60 0.52 6.31 3.07
CA MET A 60 -0.74 5.82 2.53
C MET A 60 -1.84 5.71 3.60
N LYS A 61 -1.51 5.22 4.78
CA LYS A 61 -2.44 5.14 5.92
C LYS A 61 -2.86 6.52 6.39
N ASP A 62 -1.90 7.42 6.56
CA ASP A 62 -2.14 8.80 7.00
C ASP A 62 -3.07 9.54 6.01
N GLU A 63 -2.90 9.32 4.70
CA GLU A 63 -3.78 9.88 3.66
C GLU A 63 -5.19 9.31 3.74
N PHE A 64 -5.33 7.98 3.88
CA PHE A 64 -6.62 7.33 4.05
C PHE A 64 -7.37 7.89 5.27
N GLU A 65 -6.74 7.90 6.43
CA GLU A 65 -7.35 8.38 7.68
C GLU A 65 -7.72 9.86 7.62
N SER A 66 -6.92 10.68 6.96
CA SER A 66 -7.21 12.11 6.79
C SER A 66 -8.48 12.38 5.97
N ILE A 67 -8.87 11.44 5.12
CA ILE A 67 -10.05 11.53 4.25
C ILE A 67 -11.24 10.85 4.91
N GLU A 68 -11.07 9.64 5.44
CA GLU A 68 -12.09 8.90 6.18
C GLU A 68 -12.71 9.76 7.29
N ASN A 69 -11.88 10.44 8.06
CA ASN A 69 -12.32 11.28 9.19
C ASN A 69 -13.03 12.58 8.79
N LYS A 70 -13.20 12.90 7.52
CA LYS A 70 -13.93 14.09 7.05
C LYS A 70 -15.41 13.83 6.81
N SER A 71 -15.83 12.58 6.76
CA SER A 71 -17.24 12.21 6.58
C SER A 71 -17.88 11.87 7.92
N ASP A 72 -19.12 12.32 8.10
CA ASP A 72 -19.96 11.94 9.24
C ASP A 72 -20.58 10.53 9.07
N ASP A 73 -20.65 10.02 7.83
CA ASP A 73 -21.08 8.65 7.53
C ASP A 73 -19.87 7.72 7.41
N PHE A 74 -19.85 6.67 8.21
CA PHE A 74 -18.76 5.70 8.26
C PHE A 74 -18.45 5.08 6.90
N PHE A 75 -19.48 4.60 6.19
CA PHE A 75 -19.28 3.93 4.90
C PHE A 75 -18.90 4.90 3.79
N GLU A 76 -19.39 6.15 3.83
CA GLU A 76 -18.97 7.19 2.91
C GLU A 76 -17.49 7.55 3.15
N GLY A 77 -17.07 7.68 4.40
CA GLY A 77 -15.66 7.91 4.76
C GLY A 77 -14.74 6.81 4.23
N ILE A 78 -15.12 5.53 4.40
CA ILE A 78 -14.38 4.39 3.84
C ILE A 78 -14.32 4.44 2.31
N GLU A 79 -15.42 4.79 1.64
CA GLU A 79 -15.45 4.90 0.17
C GLU A 79 -14.50 5.97 -0.34
N GLN A 80 -14.52 7.16 0.25
CA GLN A 80 -13.61 8.25 -0.10
C GLN A 80 -12.14 7.90 0.20
N GLY A 81 -11.89 7.27 1.34
CA GLY A 81 -10.58 6.74 1.70
C GLY A 81 -10.07 5.71 0.67
N LEU A 82 -10.92 4.78 0.24
CA LEU A 82 -10.58 3.78 -0.76
C LEU A 82 -10.25 4.41 -2.13
N ILE A 83 -11.01 5.42 -2.56
CA ILE A 83 -10.72 6.19 -3.77
C ILE A 83 -9.34 6.86 -3.64
N SER A 84 -9.04 7.47 -2.50
CA SER A 84 -7.73 8.11 -2.27
C SER A 84 -6.57 7.12 -2.39
N LEU A 85 -6.72 5.90 -1.84
CA LEU A 85 -5.72 4.84 -1.97
C LEU A 85 -5.50 4.42 -3.43
N LEU A 86 -6.58 4.33 -4.22
CA LEU A 86 -6.49 4.00 -5.64
C LEU A 86 -5.75 5.10 -6.41
N VAL A 87 -6.02 6.37 -6.12
CA VAL A 87 -5.31 7.53 -6.69
C VAL A 87 -3.83 7.55 -6.25
N PHE A 88 -3.56 7.34 -4.95
CA PHE A 88 -2.20 7.26 -4.41
C PHE A 88 -1.38 6.17 -5.12
N ARG A 89 -1.96 4.98 -5.29
CA ARG A 89 -1.33 3.87 -6.02
C ARG A 89 -0.96 4.24 -7.46
N LYS A 90 -1.83 4.96 -8.18
CA LYS A 90 -1.56 5.41 -9.55
C LYS A 90 -0.41 6.41 -9.63
N LYS A 91 -0.33 7.31 -8.65
CA LYS A 91 0.75 8.32 -8.57
C LYS A 91 2.07 7.72 -8.08
N ASN A 92 2.02 6.60 -7.34
CA ASN A 92 3.16 5.97 -6.72
C ASN A 92 3.53 4.65 -7.43
N ASN A 93 4.44 4.73 -8.40
CA ASN A 93 4.84 3.58 -9.21
C ASN A 93 5.75 2.57 -8.46
N LEU A 94 6.21 2.89 -7.24
CA LEU A 94 7.17 2.07 -6.50
C LEU A 94 6.66 0.64 -6.30
N PHE A 95 5.47 0.49 -5.70
CA PHE A 95 4.91 -0.83 -5.39
C PHE A 95 4.70 -1.65 -6.66
N LYS A 96 4.16 -1.04 -7.73
CA LYS A 96 3.98 -1.71 -9.01
C LYS A 96 5.30 -2.31 -9.52
N VAL A 97 6.37 -1.50 -9.57
CA VAL A 97 7.69 -1.94 -10.05
C VAL A 97 8.27 -3.03 -9.16
N LEU A 98 8.12 -2.93 -7.84
CA LEU A 98 8.60 -3.95 -6.90
C LEU A 98 7.87 -5.29 -7.07
N PHE A 99 6.55 -5.26 -7.26
CA PHE A 99 5.75 -6.47 -7.51
C PHE A 99 6.14 -7.14 -8.83
N GLU A 100 6.20 -6.37 -9.92
CA GLU A 100 6.60 -6.88 -11.24
C GLU A 100 8.03 -7.47 -11.22
N GLU A 101 8.97 -6.79 -10.55
CA GLU A 101 10.36 -7.26 -10.44
C GLU A 101 10.47 -8.53 -9.58
N ALA A 102 9.69 -8.64 -8.51
CA ALA A 102 9.66 -9.84 -7.67
C ALA A 102 9.12 -11.06 -8.41
N GLU A 103 8.07 -10.88 -9.19
CA GLU A 103 7.46 -11.94 -9.99
C GLU A 103 8.43 -12.44 -11.08
N VAL A 104 9.02 -11.54 -11.86
CA VAL A 104 9.92 -11.88 -12.97
C VAL A 104 11.24 -12.47 -12.48
N LEU A 105 11.85 -11.87 -11.46
CA LEU A 105 13.20 -12.25 -11.01
C LEU A 105 13.21 -13.29 -9.91
N ARG A 106 12.07 -13.61 -9.30
CA ARG A 106 11.95 -14.49 -8.12
C ARG A 106 12.96 -14.13 -7.03
N ASN A 107 13.27 -12.83 -6.88
CA ASN A 107 14.23 -12.33 -5.92
C ASN A 107 13.68 -12.51 -4.50
N LYS A 108 14.37 -13.34 -3.70
CA LYS A 108 13.95 -13.71 -2.35
C LYS A 108 13.78 -12.50 -1.42
N SER A 109 14.62 -11.47 -1.56
CA SER A 109 14.52 -10.24 -0.77
C SER A 109 13.25 -9.48 -1.12
N LEU A 110 12.94 -9.28 -2.42
CA LEU A 110 11.72 -8.61 -2.87
C LEU A 110 10.47 -9.38 -2.48
N VAL A 111 10.48 -10.71 -2.63
CA VAL A 111 9.35 -11.56 -2.19
C VAL A 111 9.08 -11.39 -0.70
N ASN A 112 10.12 -11.31 0.13
CA ASN A 112 9.96 -11.06 1.57
C ASN A 112 9.42 -9.65 1.85
N SER A 113 9.88 -8.63 1.13
CA SER A 113 9.36 -7.27 1.25
C SER A 113 7.89 -7.19 0.85
N ILE A 114 7.45 -7.91 -0.20
CA ILE A 114 6.03 -7.98 -0.58
C ILE A 114 5.19 -8.65 0.51
N LYS A 115 5.64 -9.77 1.06
CA LYS A 115 4.95 -10.42 2.19
C LYS A 115 4.83 -9.50 3.40
N PHE A 116 5.82 -8.65 3.64
CA PHE A 116 5.75 -7.64 4.69
C PHE A 116 4.66 -6.61 4.39
N ILE A 117 4.59 -6.10 3.14
CA ILE A 117 3.53 -5.18 2.69
C ILE A 117 2.14 -5.80 2.92
N GLU A 118 1.94 -7.04 2.45
CA GLU A 118 0.66 -7.75 2.60
C GLU A 118 0.25 -7.87 4.07
N LYS A 119 1.17 -8.30 4.93
CA LYS A 119 0.91 -8.44 6.37
C LYS A 119 0.53 -7.11 7.03
N ASP A 120 1.24 -6.03 6.70
CA ASP A 120 0.99 -4.72 7.30
C ASP A 120 -0.36 -4.14 6.83
N VAL A 121 -0.70 -4.31 5.55
CA VAL A 121 -2.01 -3.89 5.01
C VAL A 121 -3.15 -4.71 5.62
N ILE A 122 -3.02 -6.04 5.70
CA ILE A 122 -4.03 -6.93 6.30
C ILE A 122 -4.22 -6.55 7.78
N LYS A 123 -3.15 -6.33 8.53
CA LYS A 123 -3.21 -5.89 9.93
C LYS A 123 -3.99 -4.57 10.07
N TYR A 124 -3.68 -3.58 9.24
CA TYR A 124 -4.36 -2.29 9.25
C TYR A 124 -5.86 -2.41 8.96
N ILE A 125 -6.25 -3.19 7.95
CA ILE A 125 -7.66 -3.46 7.65
C ILE A 125 -8.35 -4.14 8.83
N SER A 126 -7.71 -5.15 9.45
CA SER A 126 -8.26 -5.86 10.61
C SER A 126 -8.49 -4.94 11.82
N GLU A 127 -7.54 -4.04 12.09
CA GLU A 127 -7.67 -3.04 13.16
C GLU A 127 -8.85 -2.10 12.92
N LYS A 128 -9.02 -1.58 11.68
CA LYS A 128 -10.15 -0.72 11.29
C LYS A 128 -11.50 -1.43 11.37
N LEU A 129 -11.58 -2.67 10.91
CA LEU A 129 -12.82 -3.46 10.99
C LEU A 129 -13.18 -3.81 12.44
N SER A 130 -12.20 -4.15 13.27
CA SER A 130 -12.42 -4.42 14.69
C SER A 130 -12.94 -3.18 15.42
N GLU A 131 -12.42 -2.01 15.11
CA GLU A 131 -12.90 -0.74 15.64
C GLU A 131 -14.33 -0.43 15.16
N ALA A 132 -14.61 -0.62 13.88
CA ALA A 132 -15.94 -0.43 13.30
C ALA A 132 -16.98 -1.36 13.93
N GLN A 133 -16.64 -2.61 14.19
CA GLN A 133 -17.51 -3.56 14.89
C GLN A 133 -17.75 -3.15 16.35
N LYS A 134 -16.71 -2.74 17.06
CA LYS A 134 -16.81 -2.23 18.43
C LYS A 134 -17.71 -1.00 18.53
N ASN A 135 -17.67 -0.13 17.54
CA ASN A 135 -18.50 1.08 17.46
C ASN A 135 -19.90 0.80 16.93
N GLY A 136 -20.21 -0.43 16.52
CA GLY A 136 -21.53 -0.86 16.06
C GLY A 136 -21.87 -0.48 14.62
N TYR A 137 -20.90 -0.05 13.81
CA TYR A 137 -21.12 0.24 12.40
C TYR A 137 -21.28 -1.00 11.55
N ILE A 138 -20.61 -2.11 11.91
CA ILE A 138 -20.64 -3.37 11.18
C ILE A 138 -20.98 -4.54 12.11
N VAL A 139 -21.51 -5.61 11.53
CA VAL A 139 -21.73 -6.91 12.20
C VAL A 139 -21.16 -8.00 11.31
N PHE A 140 -20.19 -8.76 11.81
CA PHE A 140 -19.62 -9.91 11.12
C PHE A 140 -19.02 -10.90 12.13
N ASP A 141 -19.20 -12.20 11.91
CA ASP A 141 -18.82 -13.21 12.90
C ASP A 141 -17.31 -13.38 13.04
N ASN A 142 -16.56 -13.25 11.95
CA ASN A 142 -15.12 -13.48 11.93
C ASN A 142 -14.41 -12.36 11.16
N ILE A 143 -13.83 -11.41 11.91
CA ILE A 143 -13.12 -10.24 11.36
C ILE A 143 -11.90 -10.64 10.52
N ASP A 144 -11.20 -11.73 10.84
CA ASP A 144 -10.04 -12.16 10.04
C ASP A 144 -10.46 -12.64 8.65
N VAL A 145 -11.59 -13.36 8.58
CA VAL A 145 -12.19 -13.77 7.28
C VAL A 145 -12.62 -12.55 6.49
N LEU A 146 -13.33 -11.61 7.10
CA LEU A 146 -13.76 -10.37 6.45
C LEU A 146 -12.56 -9.56 5.94
N THR A 147 -11.54 -9.39 6.78
CA THR A 147 -10.28 -8.71 6.44
C THR A 147 -9.63 -9.32 5.20
N PHE A 148 -9.48 -10.65 5.20
CA PHE A 148 -8.87 -11.37 4.09
C PHE A 148 -9.69 -11.22 2.80
N LEU A 149 -11.01 -11.31 2.87
CA LEU A 149 -11.90 -11.14 1.73
C LEU A 149 -11.80 -9.73 1.15
N ILE A 150 -11.84 -8.69 1.98
CA ILE A 150 -11.70 -7.28 1.54
C ILE A 150 -10.35 -7.08 0.85
N TYR A 151 -9.25 -7.54 1.48
CA TYR A 151 -7.94 -7.43 0.89
C TYR A 151 -7.85 -8.14 -0.47
N LYS A 152 -8.34 -9.38 -0.57
CA LYS A 152 -8.31 -10.16 -1.82
C LYS A 152 -9.23 -9.58 -2.89
N MET A 153 -10.39 -9.08 -2.52
CA MET A 153 -11.31 -8.40 -3.45
C MET A 153 -10.66 -7.15 -4.06
N TYR A 154 -9.98 -6.32 -3.23
CA TYR A 154 -9.24 -5.17 -3.70
C TYR A 154 -8.12 -5.59 -4.68
N ILE A 155 -7.27 -6.56 -4.31
CA ILE A 155 -6.19 -7.05 -5.17
C ILE A 155 -6.73 -7.64 -6.48
N ALA A 156 -7.77 -8.45 -6.42
CA ALA A 156 -8.39 -9.06 -7.59
C ALA A 156 -8.89 -8.01 -8.60
N LEU A 157 -9.55 -6.95 -8.13
CA LEU A 157 -10.07 -5.90 -9.00
C LEU A 157 -8.98 -5.01 -9.62
N ILE A 158 -7.85 -4.80 -8.95
CA ILE A 158 -6.78 -3.94 -9.47
C ILE A 158 -5.71 -4.68 -10.28
N ILE A 159 -5.55 -5.98 -10.07
CA ILE A 159 -4.51 -6.80 -10.72
C ILE A 159 -5.17 -7.81 -11.66
N ASP A 160 -5.94 -8.75 -11.11
CA ASP A 160 -6.39 -9.95 -11.85
C ASP A 160 -7.49 -9.62 -12.86
N TRP A 161 -8.38 -8.68 -12.54
CA TRP A 161 -9.49 -8.27 -13.40
C TRP A 161 -9.06 -7.90 -14.82
N ASN A 162 -7.94 -7.18 -14.95
CA ASN A 162 -7.45 -6.70 -16.24
C ASN A 162 -6.97 -7.83 -17.18
N ASN A 163 -6.80 -9.06 -16.66
CA ASN A 163 -6.45 -10.23 -17.45
C ASN A 163 -7.66 -10.81 -18.21
N PHE A 164 -8.88 -10.50 -17.77
CA PHE A 164 -10.12 -11.08 -18.29
C PHE A 164 -11.08 -10.05 -18.86
N TYR A 165 -11.02 -8.80 -18.37
CA TYR A 165 -12.01 -7.77 -18.65
C TYR A 165 -11.37 -6.42 -18.92
N LYS A 166 -12.17 -5.47 -19.45
CA LYS A 166 -11.75 -4.08 -19.60
C LYS A 166 -11.45 -3.46 -18.23
N LYS A 167 -10.36 -2.68 -18.17
CA LYS A 167 -9.92 -1.98 -16.95
C LYS A 167 -11.04 -1.13 -16.35
N LEU A 168 -11.24 -1.28 -15.05
CA LEU A 168 -12.15 -0.46 -14.26
C LEU A 168 -11.55 0.89 -13.91
N SER A 169 -12.41 1.90 -13.76
CA SER A 169 -12.05 3.17 -13.13
C SER A 169 -11.91 3.01 -11.60
N ASP A 170 -11.31 3.98 -10.92
CA ASP A 170 -11.17 3.94 -9.46
C ASP A 170 -12.53 4.03 -8.78
N GLU A 171 -13.46 4.80 -9.34
CA GLU A 171 -14.83 4.93 -8.88
C GLU A 171 -15.61 3.60 -9.05
N GLU A 172 -15.43 2.91 -10.16
CA GLU A 172 -16.05 1.59 -10.38
C GLU A 172 -15.51 0.57 -9.37
N ILE A 173 -14.19 0.53 -9.13
CA ILE A 173 -13.59 -0.37 -8.14
C ILE A 173 -14.15 -0.06 -6.75
N SER A 174 -14.10 1.20 -6.32
CA SER A 174 -14.59 1.62 -5.00
C SER A 174 -16.06 1.32 -4.83
N SER A 175 -16.91 1.74 -5.77
CA SER A 175 -18.36 1.53 -5.71
C SER A 175 -18.76 0.04 -5.64
N ASN A 176 -18.08 -0.84 -6.41
CA ASN A 176 -18.38 -2.27 -6.34
C ASN A 176 -17.98 -2.89 -5.01
N ILE A 177 -16.80 -2.54 -4.47
CA ILE A 177 -16.37 -2.99 -3.14
C ILE A 177 -17.38 -2.52 -2.08
N MET A 178 -17.74 -1.23 -2.10
CA MET A 178 -18.66 -0.66 -1.11
C MET A 178 -20.05 -1.23 -1.18
N LYS A 179 -20.59 -1.50 -2.37
CA LYS A 179 -21.90 -2.18 -2.51
C LYS A 179 -21.91 -3.56 -1.85
N ILE A 180 -20.83 -4.34 -2.02
CA ILE A 180 -20.71 -5.66 -1.40
C ILE A 180 -20.61 -5.51 0.12
N LEU A 181 -19.83 -4.57 0.62
CA LEU A 181 -19.65 -4.34 2.05
C LEU A 181 -20.96 -3.86 2.71
N ARG A 182 -21.59 -2.79 2.21
CA ARG A 182 -22.85 -2.27 2.76
C ARG A 182 -23.95 -3.36 2.81
N ASN A 183 -24.12 -4.12 1.75
CA ASN A 183 -25.16 -5.16 1.72
C ASN A 183 -24.84 -6.40 2.55
N GLY A 184 -23.57 -6.68 2.81
CA GLY A 184 -23.12 -7.88 3.51
C GLY A 184 -22.83 -7.69 5.00
N ILE A 185 -22.47 -6.49 5.46
CA ILE A 185 -21.95 -6.27 6.82
C ILE A 185 -22.54 -5.05 7.54
N GLU A 186 -23.23 -4.15 6.83
CA GLU A 186 -23.86 -2.99 7.47
C GLU A 186 -24.93 -3.45 8.46
N ARG A 187 -24.90 -2.92 9.68
CA ARG A 187 -25.96 -3.17 10.66
C ARG A 187 -27.22 -2.43 10.23
N ARG A 188 -28.29 -3.18 9.97
CA ARG A 188 -29.63 -2.64 9.66
C ARG A 188 -30.38 -2.21 10.90
#